data_9e701265cd7fb93bb8658c10f697752a
#
_entry.id   9e701265cd7fb93bb8658c10f697752a
#
_cell.length_a   1.000
_cell.length_b   1.000
_cell.length_c   1.000
_cell.angle_alpha   90.00
_cell.angle_beta   90.00
_cell.angle_gamma   90.00
#
_symmetry.space_group_name_H-M   'P 1'
#
loop_
_entity.id
_entity.type
_entity.pdbx_description
1 polymer ?
#
loop_
_entity_poly.entity_id
_entity_poly.type
_entity_poly.pdbx_seq_one_letter_code
_entity_poly.pdbx_strand_id
1 'polypeptide(L)'
;MKKIIAALLFPMSIFIARAQNTPDAILGTWVTTAENCKIEVYKQSDEFKAKIVWLKEDKNGMNDYTDKKNPDPALRGRKFFLGTDVVHGLHYDPDENEYVDGVIYDARNGKKWDSVVWLTDDNLLKIKGYWLFKFLSETSTFKRE
;
A
#
# COMPACT_ATOMS: atom_id res chain seq x y z
N MET A 1 61.29 33.77 10.90
CA MET A 1 59.81 33.99 10.89
C MET A 1 59.13 32.76 10.33
N LYS A 2 58.55 31.95 11.22
CA LYS A 2 57.81 30.70 10.83
C LYS A 2 56.37 31.07 10.54
N LYS A 3 55.92 30.92 9.31
CA LYS A 3 54.51 31.10 8.91
C LYS A 3 53.74 29.82 9.26
N ILE A 4 52.82 29.90 10.23
CA ILE A 4 51.89 28.84 10.56
C ILE A 4 50.70 28.97 9.60
N ILE A 5 50.53 27.99 8.68
CA ILE A 5 49.35 27.87 7.85
C ILE A 5 48.34 27.03 8.65
N ALA A 6 47.31 27.68 9.17
CA ALA A 6 46.19 27.02 9.78
C ALA A 6 45.28 26.48 8.69
N ALA A 7 45.30 25.15 8.50
CA ALA A 7 44.33 24.46 7.61
C ALA A 7 42.97 24.41 8.32
N LEU A 8 42.00 25.18 7.85
CA LEU A 8 40.62 25.09 8.24
C LEU A 8 40.02 23.79 7.66
N LEU A 9 39.91 22.79 8.50
CA LEU A 9 39.10 21.60 8.20
C LEU A 9 37.62 21.96 8.30
N PHE A 10 36.98 22.18 7.16
CA PHE A 10 35.52 22.35 7.05
C PHE A 10 34.90 20.96 7.17
N PRO A 11 34.01 20.69 8.15
CA PRO A 11 33.31 19.41 8.21
C PRO A 11 32.31 19.37 7.06
N MET A 12 32.59 18.52 6.07
CA MET A 12 31.68 18.22 4.97
C MET A 12 30.52 17.37 5.53
N SER A 13 29.44 18.04 5.93
CA SER A 13 28.21 17.37 6.33
C SER A 13 27.62 16.67 5.11
N ILE A 14 27.72 15.35 5.07
CA ILE A 14 27.06 14.53 4.05
C ILE A 14 25.57 14.52 4.38
N PHE A 15 24.80 15.36 3.68
CA PHE A 15 23.35 15.23 3.66
C PHE A 15 23.00 13.98 2.85
N ILE A 16 22.61 12.90 3.53
CA ILE A 16 21.98 11.75 2.89
C ILE A 16 20.56 12.21 2.53
N ALA A 17 20.38 12.71 1.33
CA ALA A 17 19.06 12.97 0.78
C ALA A 17 18.39 11.59 0.60
N ARG A 18 17.41 11.26 1.44
CA ARG A 18 16.46 10.17 1.12
C ARG A 18 15.75 10.58 -0.16
N ALA A 19 15.78 9.71 -1.16
CA ALA A 19 14.97 9.89 -2.35
C ALA A 19 13.49 9.88 -1.91
N GLN A 20 12.86 11.05 -1.92
CA GLN A 20 11.44 11.18 -1.66
C GLN A 20 10.70 10.59 -2.86
N ASN A 21 9.85 9.61 -2.63
CA ASN A 21 9.02 9.06 -3.70
C ASN A 21 8.08 10.15 -4.22
N THR A 22 7.82 10.15 -5.53
CA THR A 22 6.73 10.97 -6.06
C THR A 22 5.40 10.40 -5.59
N PRO A 23 4.36 11.22 -5.39
CA PRO A 23 3.04 10.73 -4.99
C PRO A 23 2.50 9.60 -5.86
N ASP A 24 2.86 9.58 -7.14
CA ASP A 24 2.39 8.60 -8.12
C ASP A 24 3.29 7.34 -8.19
N ALA A 25 4.30 7.21 -7.33
CA ALA A 25 5.24 6.08 -7.35
C ALA A 25 4.58 4.72 -7.13
N ILE A 26 3.42 4.66 -6.44
CA ILE A 26 2.70 3.41 -6.20
C ILE A 26 1.78 2.98 -7.34
N LEU A 27 1.54 3.82 -8.35
CA LEU A 27 0.66 3.49 -9.47
C LEU A 27 1.18 2.29 -10.27
N GLY A 28 0.26 1.44 -10.72
CA GLY A 28 0.55 0.28 -11.56
C GLY A 28 0.14 -1.04 -10.93
N THR A 29 0.63 -2.12 -11.55
CA THR A 29 0.30 -3.50 -11.16
C THR A 29 1.34 -4.07 -10.21
N TRP A 30 0.84 -4.73 -9.18
CA TRP A 30 1.62 -5.32 -8.12
C TRP A 30 1.17 -6.76 -7.85
N VAL A 31 2.11 -7.66 -7.64
CA VAL A 31 1.84 -9.06 -7.34
C VAL A 31 2.31 -9.39 -5.93
N THR A 32 1.51 -10.14 -5.18
CA THR A 32 1.93 -10.64 -3.85
C THR A 32 3.22 -11.44 -3.95
N THR A 33 4.05 -11.42 -2.92
CA THR A 33 5.26 -12.25 -2.87
C THR A 33 4.96 -13.75 -2.96
N ALA A 34 3.75 -14.17 -2.58
CA ALA A 34 3.25 -15.54 -2.73
C ALA A 34 2.76 -15.86 -4.16
N GLU A 35 2.76 -14.87 -5.07
CA GLU A 35 2.31 -15.01 -6.47
C GLU A 35 0.90 -15.60 -6.63
N ASN A 36 0.00 -15.20 -5.75
CA ASN A 36 -1.38 -15.69 -5.71
C ASN A 36 -2.44 -14.61 -5.95
N CYS A 37 -2.04 -13.34 -5.95
CA CYS A 37 -2.95 -12.20 -6.16
C CYS A 37 -2.21 -11.07 -6.85
N LYS A 38 -2.84 -10.42 -7.83
CA LYS A 38 -2.38 -9.15 -8.41
C LYS A 38 -3.39 -8.06 -8.11
N ILE A 39 -2.87 -6.90 -7.76
CA ILE A 39 -3.64 -5.67 -7.57
C ILE A 39 -3.16 -4.61 -8.55
N GLU A 40 -4.07 -3.76 -8.99
CA GLU A 40 -3.76 -2.52 -9.68
C GLU A 40 -4.00 -1.35 -8.74
N VAL A 41 -2.96 -0.58 -8.50
CA VAL A 41 -3.06 0.70 -7.79
C VAL A 41 -3.29 1.79 -8.82
N TYR A 42 -4.33 2.58 -8.63
CA TYR A 42 -4.73 3.65 -9.53
C TYR A 42 -5.20 4.88 -8.73
N LYS A 43 -5.24 6.01 -9.41
CA LYS A 43 -5.70 7.28 -8.82
C LYS A 43 -7.08 7.62 -9.35
N GLN A 44 -7.96 8.04 -8.46
CA GLN A 44 -9.27 8.58 -8.82
C GLN A 44 -9.54 9.83 -8.00
N SER A 45 -9.74 10.96 -8.68
CA SER A 45 -9.76 12.29 -8.03
C SER A 45 -8.45 12.51 -7.25
N ASP A 46 -8.52 12.80 -5.97
CA ASP A 46 -7.36 13.05 -5.11
C ASP A 46 -6.96 11.86 -4.25
N GLU A 47 -7.59 10.71 -4.43
CA GLU A 47 -7.29 9.50 -3.66
C GLU A 47 -6.67 8.39 -4.51
N PHE A 48 -5.85 7.56 -3.86
CA PHE A 48 -5.34 6.32 -4.44
C PHE A 48 -6.22 5.16 -3.98
N LYS A 49 -6.42 4.21 -4.90
CA LYS A 49 -7.22 3.00 -4.71
C LYS A 49 -6.45 1.79 -5.20
N ALA A 50 -6.81 0.63 -4.68
CA ALA A 50 -6.30 -0.63 -5.19
C ALA A 50 -7.45 -1.62 -5.43
N LYS A 51 -7.48 -2.21 -6.62
CA LYS A 51 -8.44 -3.27 -6.98
C LYS A 51 -7.71 -4.58 -7.29
N ILE A 52 -8.37 -5.71 -7.05
CA ILE A 52 -7.85 -7.01 -7.45
C ILE A 52 -8.09 -7.21 -8.95
N VAL A 53 -7.01 -7.46 -9.70
CA VAL A 53 -7.08 -7.69 -11.16
C VAL A 53 -6.82 -9.14 -11.54
N TRP A 54 -6.22 -9.92 -10.65
CA TRP A 54 -5.99 -11.34 -10.87
C TRP A 54 -5.88 -12.10 -9.54
N LEU A 55 -6.44 -13.28 -9.51
CA LEU A 55 -6.28 -14.27 -8.45
C LEU A 55 -5.83 -15.58 -9.07
N LYS A 56 -4.83 -16.23 -8.48
CA LYS A 56 -4.46 -17.58 -8.85
C LYS A 56 -5.68 -18.47 -8.66
N GLU A 57 -5.97 -19.33 -9.63
CA GLU A 57 -7.07 -20.27 -9.49
C GLU A 57 -6.96 -21.02 -8.17
N ASP A 58 -7.93 -20.75 -7.30
CA ASP A 58 -8.06 -21.42 -6.03
C ASP A 58 -9.09 -22.54 -6.19
N LYS A 59 -8.68 -23.76 -5.84
CA LYS A 59 -9.59 -24.92 -5.76
C LYS A 59 -10.78 -24.68 -4.80
N ASN A 60 -10.72 -23.61 -4.01
CA ASN A 60 -11.76 -23.18 -3.07
C ASN A 60 -12.76 -22.16 -3.65
N GLY A 61 -12.67 -21.83 -4.94
CA GLY A 61 -13.65 -20.99 -5.64
C GLY A 61 -13.61 -19.51 -5.27
N MET A 62 -12.44 -18.96 -4.92
CA MET A 62 -12.31 -17.53 -4.58
C MET A 62 -12.76 -16.61 -5.71
N ASN A 63 -12.64 -17.03 -6.98
CA ASN A 63 -13.11 -16.26 -8.13
C ASN A 63 -14.64 -16.10 -8.17
N ASP A 64 -15.37 -17.00 -7.51
CA ASP A 64 -16.82 -16.97 -7.39
C ASP A 64 -17.31 -16.52 -6.01
N TYR A 65 -16.40 -16.00 -5.19
CA TYR A 65 -16.75 -15.53 -3.86
C TYR A 65 -17.75 -14.38 -3.93
N THR A 66 -18.83 -14.52 -3.19
CA THR A 66 -19.87 -13.49 -3.08
C THR A 66 -19.79 -12.82 -1.71
N ASP A 67 -19.89 -11.51 -1.69
CA ASP A 67 -19.87 -10.69 -0.46
C ASP A 67 -21.21 -10.81 0.30
N LYS A 68 -21.41 -11.91 0.98
CA LYS A 68 -22.63 -12.18 1.76
C LYS A 68 -22.68 -11.38 3.07
N LYS A 69 -21.54 -10.87 3.51
CA LYS A 69 -21.39 -10.18 4.80
C LYS A 69 -21.26 -8.66 4.66
N ASN A 70 -21.50 -8.13 3.47
CA ASN A 70 -21.44 -6.68 3.27
C ASN A 70 -22.42 -5.98 4.22
N PRO A 71 -21.97 -4.96 4.97
CA PRO A 71 -22.85 -4.18 5.83
C PRO A 71 -23.92 -3.43 5.04
N ASP A 72 -23.64 -3.06 3.77
CA ASP A 72 -24.63 -2.49 2.87
C ASP A 72 -25.48 -3.59 2.22
N PRO A 73 -26.80 -3.65 2.51
CA PRO A 73 -27.69 -4.63 1.91
C PRO A 73 -27.73 -4.61 0.38
N ALA A 74 -27.51 -3.43 -0.25
CA ALA A 74 -27.52 -3.27 -1.70
C ALA A 74 -26.30 -3.96 -2.37
N LEU A 75 -25.23 -4.19 -1.62
CA LEU A 75 -24.01 -4.81 -2.12
C LEU A 75 -23.89 -6.29 -1.75
N ARG A 76 -24.75 -6.79 -0.88
CA ARG A 76 -24.73 -8.20 -0.45
C ARG A 76 -24.96 -9.15 -1.61
N GLY A 77 -24.15 -10.22 -1.67
CA GLY A 77 -24.28 -11.26 -2.67
C GLY A 77 -23.70 -10.90 -4.02
N ARG A 78 -23.08 -9.73 -4.20
CA ARG A 78 -22.31 -9.41 -5.42
C ARG A 78 -20.98 -10.17 -5.42
N LYS A 79 -20.49 -10.52 -6.61
CA LYS A 79 -19.12 -11.03 -6.77
C LYS A 79 -18.15 -9.94 -6.30
N PHE A 80 -17.19 -10.33 -5.47
CA PHE A 80 -16.38 -9.33 -4.77
C PHE A 80 -14.98 -9.17 -5.33
N PHE A 81 -14.25 -10.26 -5.55
CA PHE A 81 -12.79 -10.11 -5.67
C PHE A 81 -12.30 -9.43 -6.94
N LEU A 82 -12.62 -9.95 -8.12
CA LEU A 82 -12.08 -9.40 -9.36
C LEU A 82 -12.74 -8.08 -9.73
N GLY A 83 -11.91 -7.05 -9.94
CA GLY A 83 -12.34 -5.71 -10.35
C GLY A 83 -12.92 -4.84 -9.21
N THR A 84 -12.94 -5.35 -7.98
CA THR A 84 -13.46 -4.60 -6.82
C THR A 84 -12.31 -3.92 -6.07
N ASP A 85 -12.54 -2.68 -5.64
CA ASP A 85 -11.60 -1.97 -4.79
C ASP A 85 -11.52 -2.63 -3.41
N VAL A 86 -10.32 -3.06 -3.07
CA VAL A 86 -10.01 -3.63 -1.74
C VAL A 86 -9.36 -2.62 -0.81
N VAL A 87 -8.76 -1.58 -1.38
CA VAL A 87 -8.24 -0.43 -0.65
C VAL A 87 -8.77 0.84 -1.32
N HIS A 88 -9.24 1.78 -0.53
CA HIS A 88 -9.68 3.10 -1.01
C HIS A 88 -9.35 4.19 0.00
N GLY A 89 -9.44 5.46 -0.42
CA GLY A 89 -9.29 6.62 0.44
C GLY A 89 -7.83 6.95 0.81
N LEU A 90 -6.83 6.36 0.16
CA LEU A 90 -5.43 6.65 0.45
C LEU A 90 -5.03 8.04 -0.06
N HIS A 91 -4.32 8.80 0.79
CA HIS A 91 -3.70 10.08 0.46
C HIS A 91 -2.20 10.02 0.74
N TYR A 92 -1.40 10.67 -0.13
CA TYR A 92 0.04 10.70 0.07
C TYR A 92 0.43 11.73 1.14
N ASP A 93 1.17 11.27 2.14
CA ASP A 93 1.81 12.09 3.16
C ASP A 93 3.30 12.27 2.80
N PRO A 94 3.73 13.48 2.38
CA PRO A 94 5.11 13.73 2.01
C PRO A 94 6.08 13.76 3.19
N ASP A 95 5.60 14.02 4.40
CA ASP A 95 6.45 14.12 5.59
C ASP A 95 6.89 12.73 6.06
N GLU A 96 5.98 11.75 6.01
CA GLU A 96 6.25 10.35 6.35
C GLU A 96 6.66 9.52 5.13
N ASN A 97 6.44 10.03 3.89
CA ASN A 97 6.64 9.32 2.64
C ASN A 97 5.79 8.03 2.57
N GLU A 98 4.56 8.13 3.04
CA GLU A 98 3.58 7.06 3.12
C GLU A 98 2.25 7.49 2.50
N TYR A 99 1.36 6.52 2.28
CA TYR A 99 -0.03 6.74 1.86
C TYR A 99 -0.92 6.35 3.03
N VAL A 100 -1.62 7.32 3.58
CA VAL A 100 -2.38 7.24 4.83
C VAL A 100 -3.88 7.34 4.57
N ASP A 101 -4.68 7.21 5.64
CA ASP A 101 -6.16 7.31 5.64
C ASP A 101 -6.87 6.25 4.79
N GLY A 102 -6.14 5.24 4.33
CA GLY A 102 -6.72 4.16 3.55
C GLY A 102 -7.66 3.28 4.38
N VAL A 103 -8.65 2.71 3.70
CA VAL A 103 -9.56 1.72 4.27
C VAL A 103 -9.48 0.44 3.45
N ILE A 104 -9.20 -0.67 4.12
CA ILE A 104 -9.28 -2.03 3.56
C ILE A 104 -10.64 -2.62 3.93
N TYR A 105 -11.31 -3.24 2.96
CA TYR A 105 -12.52 -4.02 3.18
C TYR A 105 -12.24 -5.51 3.00
N ASP A 106 -12.58 -6.31 4.01
CA ASP A 106 -12.51 -7.78 3.97
C ASP A 106 -13.90 -8.38 3.82
N ALA A 107 -14.24 -8.80 2.60
CA ALA A 107 -15.53 -9.41 2.28
C ALA A 107 -15.80 -10.74 2.99
N ARG A 108 -14.75 -11.43 3.46
CA ARG A 108 -14.91 -12.72 4.16
C ARG A 108 -15.60 -12.54 5.50
N ASN A 109 -15.44 -11.42 6.14
CA ASN A 109 -16.03 -11.12 7.45
C ASN A 109 -16.86 -9.83 7.49
N GLY A 110 -16.89 -9.05 6.40
CA GLY A 110 -17.64 -7.79 6.31
C GLY A 110 -17.01 -6.64 7.10
N LYS A 111 -15.74 -6.76 7.50
CA LYS A 111 -15.05 -5.76 8.31
C LYS A 111 -14.25 -4.79 7.48
N LYS A 112 -14.11 -3.57 7.99
CA LYS A 112 -13.23 -2.55 7.46
C LYS A 112 -12.08 -2.30 8.43
N TRP A 113 -10.92 -1.95 7.87
CA TRP A 113 -9.67 -1.74 8.60
C TRP A 113 -9.01 -0.48 8.08
N ASP A 114 -8.53 0.36 8.97
CA ASP A 114 -7.67 1.47 8.57
C ASP A 114 -6.36 0.91 8.01
N SER A 115 -5.82 1.56 6.99
CA SER A 115 -4.60 1.10 6.34
C SER A 115 -3.62 2.20 6.05
N VAL A 116 -2.35 1.81 6.01
CA VAL A 116 -1.23 2.61 5.53
C VAL A 116 -0.48 1.80 4.48
N VAL A 117 -0.04 2.48 3.44
CA VAL A 117 0.71 1.90 2.33
C VAL A 117 2.02 2.65 2.16
N TRP A 118 3.11 1.95 1.89
CA TRP A 118 4.41 2.57 1.59
C TRP A 118 5.24 1.73 0.63
N LEU A 119 6.21 2.39 -0.01
CA LEU A 119 7.26 1.74 -0.79
C LEU A 119 8.50 1.58 0.07
N THR A 120 9.10 0.39 0.03
CA THR A 120 10.42 0.15 0.63
C THR A 120 11.52 0.60 -0.33
N ASP A 121 12.76 0.73 0.18
CA ASP A 121 13.94 1.03 -0.64
C ASP A 121 14.19 -0.04 -1.72
N ASP A 122 13.78 -1.29 -1.48
CA ASP A 122 13.82 -2.39 -2.45
C ASP A 122 12.67 -2.35 -3.47
N ASN A 123 11.91 -1.25 -3.51
CA ASN A 123 10.76 -1.06 -4.38
C ASN A 123 9.66 -2.14 -4.20
N LEU A 124 9.45 -2.56 -2.96
CA LEU A 124 8.31 -3.39 -2.57
C LEU A 124 7.19 -2.52 -2.03
N LEU A 125 5.96 -2.80 -2.45
CA LEU A 125 4.77 -2.17 -1.89
C LEU A 125 4.34 -2.92 -0.64
N LYS A 126 4.24 -2.20 0.46
CA LYS A 126 3.73 -2.70 1.74
C LYS A 126 2.36 -2.12 2.00
N ILE A 127 1.40 -2.97 2.33
CA ILE A 127 0.05 -2.58 2.74
C ILE A 127 -0.18 -3.12 4.15
N LYS A 128 -0.39 -2.25 5.10
CA LYS A 128 -0.65 -2.57 6.49
C LYS A 128 -2.08 -2.19 6.86
N GLY A 129 -2.84 -3.18 7.31
CA GLY A 129 -4.16 -2.96 7.88
C GLY A 129 -4.09 -2.86 9.41
N TYR A 130 -4.82 -1.92 9.99
CA TYR A 130 -4.91 -1.75 11.44
C TYR A 130 -6.30 -2.19 11.91
N TRP A 131 -6.34 -3.12 12.84
CA TRP A 131 -7.57 -3.49 13.52
C TRP A 131 -7.52 -2.97 14.96
N LEU A 132 -8.41 -2.04 15.32
CA LEU A 132 -8.57 -1.43 16.64
C LEU A 132 -7.30 -0.83 17.25
N PHE A 133 -6.15 -1.51 17.15
CA PHE A 133 -4.86 -1.05 17.68
C PHE A 133 -3.74 -1.31 16.67
N LYS A 134 -2.87 -0.33 16.48
CA LYS A 134 -1.73 -0.41 15.53
C LYS A 134 -0.80 -1.62 15.73
N PHE A 135 -0.70 -2.15 16.95
CA PHE A 135 0.14 -3.31 17.26
C PHE A 135 -0.46 -4.67 16.83
N LEU A 136 -1.75 -4.71 16.48
CA LEU A 136 -2.43 -5.92 15.98
C LEU A 136 -2.61 -5.87 14.45
N SER A 137 -1.67 -5.31 13.73
CA SER A 137 -1.73 -5.13 12.28
C SER A 137 -1.16 -6.32 11.52
N GLU A 138 -1.77 -6.64 10.37
CA GLU A 138 -1.19 -7.53 9.38
C GLU A 138 -0.60 -6.72 8.22
N THR A 139 0.59 -7.10 7.76
CA THR A 139 1.26 -6.45 6.64
C THR A 139 1.38 -7.41 5.46
N SER A 140 0.85 -6.99 4.31
CA SER A 140 1.01 -7.68 3.04
C SER A 140 2.10 -7.03 2.18
N THR A 141 2.89 -7.85 1.51
CA THR A 141 4.01 -7.40 0.67
C THR A 141 3.76 -7.77 -0.77
N PHE A 142 4.00 -6.82 -1.66
CA PHE A 142 3.84 -6.96 -3.10
C PHE A 142 5.12 -6.51 -3.81
N LYS A 143 5.45 -7.17 -4.91
CA LYS A 143 6.49 -6.75 -5.86
C LYS A 143 5.84 -6.16 -7.10
N ARG A 144 6.51 -5.24 -7.76
CA ARG A 144 6.03 -4.67 -9.03
C ARG A 144 6.03 -5.74 -10.12
N GLU A 145 4.98 -5.74 -10.94
CA GLU A 145 4.92 -6.59 -12.14
C GLU A 145 5.71 -6.00 -13.29
#